data_d5fc638235aff8b237d164f3b99d86d4
#
_entry.id   d5fc638235aff8b237d164f3b99d86d4
#
_cell.length_a   1.000
_cell.length_b   1.000
_cell.length_c   1.000
_cell.angle_alpha   90.00
_cell.angle_beta   90.00
_cell.angle_gamma   90.00
#
_symmetry.space_group_name_H-M   'P 1'
#
loop_
_entity.id
_entity.type
_entity.pdbx_description
1 polymer ?
#
loop_
_entity_poly.entity_id
_entity_poly.type
_entity_poly.pdbx_seq_one_letter_code
_entity_poly.pdbx_strand_id
1 'polypeptide(L)'
;YAEFKGKVKRFNYSLGIGGTRSWMSAQGNGYQDYTLRPTISLKYNLTDKSSIKYTANLYSSSPSLSDLENVEQIVDSMQIRRGNSQLKPYMVYAHSLNYEMSKGIFNGGVYVGHRYSDNPIMESTTLENGKFVRSMENQKSWQRLNTEVSISVKPFKDLLTMQFSGGMAHFDSRGLNYHHTYTNWYYNGTINATYKDWSLYGNIKKGRNNFYGETMSRNENFHVIGMNYRHKSLTLGMMTLNPFTKTWKGGDDNYNALAPSKERIYIGNLSKMMVFSVSYNFNFGRKFSSVEKRLNNEDKDSGVLDAGK
;
A
#
# COMPACT_ATOMS: atom_id res chain seq x y z
N TYR A 1 -14.14 12.41 -18.17
CA TYR A 1 -14.18 12.78 -16.74
C TYR A 1 -14.54 14.25 -16.62
N ALA A 2 -15.50 14.56 -15.78
CA ALA A 2 -15.88 15.91 -15.40
C ALA A 2 -15.83 16.04 -13.88
N GLU A 3 -15.36 17.19 -13.37
CA GLU A 3 -15.23 17.44 -11.95
C GLU A 3 -15.71 18.86 -11.63
N PHE A 4 -16.56 18.96 -10.62
CA PHE A 4 -17.05 20.21 -10.07
C PHE A 4 -16.46 20.43 -8.70
N LYS A 5 -15.73 21.53 -8.50
CA LYS A 5 -15.08 21.92 -7.25
C LYS A 5 -15.63 23.23 -6.75
N GLY A 6 -15.82 23.32 -5.45
CA GLY A 6 -16.25 24.56 -4.83
C GLY A 6 -15.80 24.68 -3.38
N LYS A 7 -15.92 25.92 -2.87
CA LYS A 7 -15.63 26.27 -1.50
C LYS A 7 -16.71 27.20 -0.97
N VAL A 8 -17.30 26.82 0.17
CA VAL A 8 -18.26 27.67 0.89
C VAL A 8 -17.75 27.80 2.32
N LYS A 9 -17.23 28.98 2.69
CA LYS A 9 -16.62 29.24 4.00
C LYS A 9 -15.54 28.20 4.33
N ARG A 10 -15.78 27.34 5.34
CA ARG A 10 -14.87 26.29 5.81
C ARG A 10 -15.08 24.94 5.12
N PHE A 11 -16.06 24.84 4.24
CA PHE A 11 -16.41 23.63 3.53
C PHE A 11 -15.86 23.66 2.10
N ASN A 12 -15.06 22.66 1.74
CA ASN A 12 -14.56 22.45 0.37
C ASN A 12 -15.13 21.15 -0.14
N TYR A 13 -15.56 21.13 -1.38
CA TYR A 13 -16.13 19.95 -1.99
C TYR A 13 -15.60 19.78 -3.43
N SER A 14 -15.52 18.53 -3.82
CA SER A 14 -15.23 18.10 -5.19
C SER A 14 -16.12 16.91 -5.50
N LEU A 15 -16.88 17.03 -6.58
CA LEU A 15 -17.76 16.00 -7.11
C LEU A 15 -17.32 15.70 -8.53
N GLY A 16 -16.91 14.49 -8.78
CA GLY A 16 -16.44 14.06 -10.09
C GLY A 16 -17.26 12.91 -10.65
N ILE A 17 -17.40 12.86 -11.93
CA ILE A 17 -17.95 11.71 -12.65
C ILE A 17 -17.09 11.43 -13.89
N GLY A 18 -16.71 10.18 -14.02
CA GLY A 18 -15.95 9.68 -15.18
C GLY A 18 -16.60 8.43 -15.75
N GLY A 19 -16.25 8.11 -16.98
CA GLY A 19 -16.58 6.84 -17.60
C GLY A 19 -15.29 6.14 -18.02
N THR A 20 -15.22 4.84 -17.82
CA THR A 20 -14.14 3.98 -18.33
C THR A 20 -14.76 2.93 -19.22
N ARG A 21 -14.19 2.75 -20.39
CA ARG A 21 -14.43 1.59 -21.24
C ARG A 21 -13.24 0.65 -21.08
N SER A 22 -13.50 -0.56 -20.62
CA SER A 22 -12.50 -1.64 -20.53
C SER A 22 -12.87 -2.71 -21.55
N TRP A 23 -11.91 -3.16 -22.33
CA TRP A 23 -12.10 -4.26 -23.26
C TRP A 23 -10.84 -5.12 -23.24
N MET A 24 -11.01 -6.40 -23.37
CA MET A 24 -9.94 -7.37 -23.50
C MET A 24 -10.42 -8.50 -24.41
N SER A 25 -9.54 -9.02 -25.22
CA SER A 25 -9.80 -10.19 -26.07
C SER A 25 -8.59 -11.12 -26.04
N ALA A 26 -8.81 -12.40 -25.75
CA ALA A 26 -7.80 -13.43 -25.76
C ALA A 26 -8.39 -14.71 -26.37
N GLN A 27 -7.76 -15.26 -27.41
CA GLN A 27 -8.12 -16.53 -28.05
C GLN A 27 -9.62 -16.68 -28.39
N GLY A 28 -10.25 -15.60 -28.91
CA GLY A 28 -11.67 -15.60 -29.27
C GLY A 28 -12.63 -15.34 -28.12
N ASN A 29 -12.17 -15.30 -26.89
CA ASN A 29 -12.92 -14.90 -25.70
C ASN A 29 -12.53 -13.47 -25.30
N GLY A 30 -13.47 -12.73 -24.75
CA GLY A 30 -13.18 -11.37 -24.32
C GLY A 30 -14.36 -10.75 -23.61
N TYR A 31 -14.13 -9.59 -23.04
CA TYR A 31 -15.17 -8.77 -22.45
C TYR A 31 -15.06 -7.31 -22.90
N GLN A 32 -16.18 -6.62 -22.84
CA GLN A 32 -16.27 -5.18 -22.97
C GLN A 32 -17.17 -4.68 -21.85
N ASP A 33 -16.66 -3.73 -21.08
CA ASP A 33 -17.37 -3.17 -19.92
C ASP A 33 -17.31 -1.63 -19.96
N TYR A 34 -18.40 -1.00 -19.56
CA TYR A 34 -18.53 0.45 -19.41
C TYR A 34 -18.87 0.75 -17.95
N THR A 35 -17.97 1.41 -17.28
CA THR A 35 -18.12 1.70 -15.84
C THR A 35 -18.18 3.20 -15.62
N LEU A 36 -19.18 3.64 -14.87
CA LEU A 36 -19.21 5.00 -14.31
C LEU A 36 -18.30 5.03 -13.07
N ARG A 37 -17.54 6.11 -12.96
CA ARG A 37 -16.56 6.33 -11.88
C ARG A 37 -16.86 7.64 -11.14
N PRO A 38 -17.90 7.67 -10.31
CA PRO A 38 -18.16 8.82 -9.45
C PRO A 38 -17.06 8.95 -8.38
N THR A 39 -16.69 10.18 -8.08
CA THR A 39 -15.76 10.53 -7.01
C THR A 39 -16.34 11.65 -6.17
N ILE A 40 -16.22 11.54 -4.87
CA ILE A 40 -16.68 12.54 -3.91
C ILE A 40 -15.51 12.86 -2.97
N SER A 41 -15.23 14.14 -2.77
CA SER A 41 -14.30 14.60 -1.76
C SER A 41 -14.91 15.81 -1.04
N LEU A 42 -15.13 15.65 0.24
CA LEU A 42 -15.72 16.67 1.12
C LEU A 42 -14.72 16.96 2.23
N LYS A 43 -14.32 18.22 2.39
CA LYS A 43 -13.42 18.64 3.46
C LYS A 43 -14.03 19.79 4.24
N TYR A 44 -14.12 19.64 5.55
CA TYR A 44 -14.55 20.68 6.47
C TYR A 44 -13.39 21.07 7.38
N ASN A 45 -13.00 22.33 7.35
CA ASN A 45 -12.01 22.89 8.26
C ASN A 45 -12.71 23.27 9.57
N LEU A 46 -12.53 22.45 10.62
CA LEU A 46 -13.08 22.69 11.96
C LEU A 46 -12.47 23.96 12.55
N THR A 47 -11.16 24.07 12.41
CA THR A 47 -10.35 25.23 12.78
C THR A 47 -9.32 25.50 11.68
N ASP A 48 -8.47 26.52 11.82
CA ASP A 48 -7.35 26.75 10.91
C ASP A 48 -6.26 25.66 11.03
N LYS A 49 -6.34 24.83 12.07
CA LYS A 49 -5.35 23.79 12.42
C LYS A 49 -5.93 22.39 12.47
N SER A 50 -7.20 22.22 12.13
CA SER A 50 -7.84 20.90 12.12
C SER A 50 -8.91 20.79 11.03
N SER A 51 -8.99 19.61 10.42
CA SER A 51 -9.96 19.34 9.36
C SER A 51 -10.45 17.89 9.40
N ILE A 52 -11.65 17.68 8.90
CA ILE A 52 -12.22 16.38 8.59
C ILE A 52 -12.39 16.31 7.07
N LYS A 53 -11.93 15.20 6.47
CA LYS A 53 -12.08 14.94 5.03
C LYS A 53 -12.69 13.57 4.82
N TYR A 54 -13.80 13.55 4.08
CA TYR A 54 -14.42 12.33 3.57
C TYR A 54 -14.13 12.19 2.08
N THR A 55 -13.79 10.96 1.64
CA THR A 55 -13.69 10.62 0.21
C THR A 55 -14.46 9.35 -0.09
N ALA A 56 -15.10 9.32 -1.25
CA ALA A 56 -15.75 8.13 -1.78
C ALA A 56 -15.43 7.98 -3.27
N ASN A 57 -15.10 6.76 -3.67
CA ASN A 57 -14.79 6.42 -5.05
C ASN A 57 -15.44 5.09 -5.42
N LEU A 58 -15.99 5.04 -6.62
CA LEU A 58 -16.45 3.81 -7.25
C LEU A 58 -15.65 3.58 -8.52
N TYR A 59 -15.15 2.38 -8.71
CA TYR A 59 -14.41 2.01 -9.91
C TYR A 59 -14.51 0.52 -10.19
N SER A 60 -14.29 0.14 -11.45
CA SER A 60 -14.20 -1.25 -11.88
C SER A 60 -12.76 -1.74 -11.80
N SER A 61 -12.59 -3.01 -11.50
CA SER A 61 -11.33 -3.74 -11.59
C SER A 61 -11.50 -4.89 -12.58
N SER A 62 -10.63 -4.93 -13.57
CA SER A 62 -10.69 -5.90 -14.66
C SER A 62 -9.79 -7.11 -14.37
N PRO A 63 -10.11 -8.31 -14.90
CA PRO A 63 -9.22 -9.45 -14.85
C PRO A 63 -7.91 -9.16 -15.61
N SER A 64 -6.82 -9.79 -15.21
CA SER A 64 -5.56 -9.74 -15.96
C SER A 64 -5.63 -10.66 -17.18
N LEU A 65 -4.78 -10.41 -18.18
CA LEU A 65 -4.71 -11.26 -19.36
C LEU A 65 -4.33 -12.70 -18.98
N SER A 66 -3.39 -12.86 -18.07
CA SER A 66 -2.93 -14.17 -17.59
C SER A 66 -4.02 -14.96 -16.85
N ASP A 67 -5.01 -14.28 -16.27
CA ASP A 67 -6.13 -14.95 -15.60
C ASP A 67 -7.19 -15.40 -16.60
N LEU A 68 -7.26 -14.78 -17.78
CA LEU A 68 -8.22 -15.11 -18.85
C LEU A 68 -7.70 -16.21 -19.79
N GLU A 69 -6.40 -16.36 -19.95
CA GLU A 69 -5.81 -17.36 -20.83
C GLU A 69 -6.07 -18.76 -20.29
N ASN A 70 -6.86 -19.55 -21.04
CA ASN A 70 -7.20 -20.93 -20.65
C ASN A 70 -6.04 -21.91 -20.98
N VAL A 71 -4.83 -21.60 -20.50
CA VAL A 71 -3.64 -22.43 -20.65
C VAL A 71 -3.36 -23.10 -19.31
N GLU A 72 -3.21 -24.41 -19.34
CA GLU A 72 -2.82 -25.20 -18.17
C GLU A 72 -1.31 -25.08 -17.94
N GLN A 73 -0.94 -24.68 -16.76
CA GLN A 73 0.43 -24.67 -16.27
C GLN A 73 0.60 -25.71 -15.18
N ILE A 74 1.47 -26.67 -15.40
CA ILE A 74 1.80 -27.69 -14.39
C ILE A 74 2.70 -27.00 -13.37
N VAL A 75 2.20 -26.88 -12.14
CA VAL A 75 2.97 -26.35 -11.00
C VAL A 75 3.85 -27.44 -10.40
N ASP A 76 3.24 -28.62 -10.17
CA ASP A 76 3.91 -29.84 -9.74
C ASP A 76 3.10 -31.10 -10.15
N SER A 77 3.48 -32.26 -9.66
CA SER A 77 2.81 -33.54 -10.00
C SER A 77 1.32 -33.58 -9.61
N MET A 78 0.92 -32.79 -8.61
CA MET A 78 -0.42 -32.77 -8.03
C MET A 78 -1.18 -31.47 -8.30
N GLN A 79 -0.51 -30.42 -8.79
CA GLN A 79 -1.11 -29.10 -8.93
C GLN A 79 -1.01 -28.55 -10.36
N ILE A 80 -2.12 -28.03 -10.83
CA ILE A 80 -2.25 -27.33 -12.10
C ILE A 80 -2.78 -25.92 -11.82
N ARG A 81 -2.26 -24.93 -12.52
CA ARG A 81 -2.85 -23.60 -12.63
C ARG A 81 -3.50 -23.43 -13.99
N ARG A 82 -4.72 -22.95 -14.02
CA ARG A 82 -5.48 -22.71 -15.25
C ARG A 82 -6.09 -21.32 -15.21
N GLY A 83 -6.06 -20.59 -16.31
CA GLY A 83 -6.83 -19.36 -16.46
C GLY A 83 -8.32 -19.64 -16.65
N ASN A 84 -9.13 -18.58 -16.53
CA ASN A 84 -10.59 -18.67 -16.66
C ASN A 84 -11.10 -17.56 -17.58
N SER A 85 -11.45 -17.92 -18.80
CA SER A 85 -11.96 -16.98 -19.81
C SER A 85 -13.34 -16.41 -19.50
N GLN A 86 -14.04 -16.93 -18.47
CA GLN A 86 -15.37 -16.44 -18.05
C GLN A 86 -15.32 -15.32 -17.01
N LEU A 87 -14.12 -14.90 -16.62
CA LEU A 87 -13.95 -13.81 -15.65
C LEU A 87 -14.55 -12.51 -16.16
N LYS A 88 -15.21 -11.82 -15.25
CA LYS A 88 -15.83 -10.51 -15.50
C LYS A 88 -15.20 -9.43 -14.62
N PRO A 89 -15.13 -8.19 -15.11
CA PRO A 89 -14.80 -7.06 -14.24
C PRO A 89 -15.73 -6.97 -13.04
N TYR A 90 -15.22 -6.44 -11.95
CA TYR A 90 -15.98 -6.29 -10.71
C TYR A 90 -15.89 -4.86 -10.16
N MET A 91 -16.87 -4.49 -9.35
CA MET A 91 -16.99 -3.15 -8.80
C MET A 91 -16.31 -3.04 -7.44
N VAL A 92 -15.64 -1.90 -7.21
CA VAL A 92 -14.97 -1.57 -5.97
C VAL A 92 -15.49 -0.25 -5.43
N TYR A 93 -15.99 -0.29 -4.21
CA TYR A 93 -16.48 0.84 -3.43
C TYR A 93 -15.43 1.19 -2.38
N ALA A 94 -14.86 2.36 -2.44
CA ALA A 94 -13.84 2.80 -1.49
C ALA A 94 -14.28 4.08 -0.79
N HIS A 95 -14.27 4.06 0.54
CA HIS A 95 -14.62 5.18 1.39
C HIS A 95 -13.51 5.46 2.37
N SER A 96 -13.25 6.72 2.67
CA SER A 96 -12.36 7.06 3.76
C SER A 96 -12.79 8.33 4.49
N LEU A 97 -12.53 8.35 5.79
CA LEU A 97 -12.70 9.50 6.67
C LEU A 97 -11.35 9.78 7.32
N ASN A 98 -10.86 11.00 7.15
CA ASN A 98 -9.63 11.49 7.75
C ASN A 98 -9.95 12.66 8.68
N TYR A 99 -9.46 12.60 9.90
CA TYR A 99 -9.33 13.74 10.79
C TYR A 99 -7.86 14.08 10.95
N GLU A 100 -7.52 15.33 10.78
CA GLU A 100 -6.16 15.84 10.94
C GLU A 100 -6.14 17.04 11.87
N MET A 101 -5.13 17.13 12.72
CA MET A 101 -4.92 18.20 13.67
C MET A 101 -3.44 18.57 13.74
N SER A 102 -3.17 19.89 13.82
CA SER A 102 -1.84 20.43 14.07
C SER A 102 -1.93 21.48 15.18
N LYS A 103 -1.28 21.26 16.32
CA LYS A 103 -1.27 22.19 17.45
C LYS A 103 0.09 22.24 18.12
N GLY A 104 0.81 23.36 17.92
CA GLY A 104 2.12 23.57 18.50
C GLY A 104 3.13 22.52 18.02
N ILE A 105 3.67 21.75 18.96
CA ILE A 105 4.63 20.67 18.68
C ILE A 105 3.96 19.36 18.24
N PHE A 106 2.63 19.28 18.29
CA PHE A 106 1.87 18.08 17.99
C PHE A 106 1.20 18.16 16.62
N ASN A 107 1.35 17.11 15.81
CA ASN A 107 0.55 16.85 14.64
C ASN A 107 0.00 15.43 14.76
N GLY A 108 -1.24 15.23 14.39
CA GLY A 108 -1.83 13.91 14.49
C GLY A 108 -3.10 13.78 13.68
N GLY A 109 -3.57 12.55 13.56
CA GLY A 109 -4.78 12.28 12.81
C GLY A 109 -5.35 10.90 13.10
N VAL A 110 -6.58 10.75 12.66
CA VAL A 110 -7.30 9.47 12.66
C VAL A 110 -7.78 9.20 11.25
N TYR A 111 -7.50 8.01 10.77
CA TYR A 111 -7.94 7.51 9.48
C TYR A 111 -8.88 6.32 9.68
N VAL A 112 -10.02 6.33 8.99
CA VAL A 112 -10.91 5.19 8.86
C VAL A 112 -11.17 4.99 7.37
N GLY A 113 -10.83 3.82 6.83
CA GLY A 113 -11.05 3.48 5.43
C GLY A 113 -11.80 2.17 5.31
N HIS A 114 -12.80 2.14 4.46
CA HIS A 114 -13.55 0.94 4.11
C HIS A 114 -13.47 0.72 2.61
N ARG A 115 -13.17 -0.50 2.22
CA ARG A 115 -13.18 -0.94 0.82
C ARG A 115 -14.03 -2.20 0.72
N TYR A 116 -15.01 -2.16 -0.15
CA TYR A 116 -15.86 -3.29 -0.50
C TYR A 116 -15.70 -3.60 -1.98
N SER A 117 -15.56 -4.87 -2.31
CA SER A 117 -15.51 -5.38 -3.69
C SER A 117 -16.68 -6.34 -3.87
N ASP A 118 -17.49 -6.08 -4.88
CA ASP A 118 -18.62 -6.92 -5.28
C ASP A 118 -18.19 -7.85 -6.40
N ASN A 119 -18.40 -9.14 -6.25
CA ASN A 119 -17.95 -10.19 -7.16
C ASN A 119 -16.45 -10.14 -7.51
N PRO A 120 -15.52 -9.95 -6.52
CA PRO A 120 -14.11 -9.84 -6.78
C PRO A 120 -13.54 -11.13 -7.40
N ILE A 121 -12.50 -10.97 -8.21
CA ILE A 121 -11.75 -12.09 -8.76
C ILE A 121 -10.80 -12.59 -7.67
N MET A 122 -11.01 -13.80 -7.18
CA MET A 122 -10.18 -14.44 -6.15
C MET A 122 -9.86 -15.88 -6.56
N GLU A 123 -8.76 -16.42 -6.02
CA GLU A 123 -8.34 -17.78 -6.29
C GLU A 123 -9.38 -18.79 -5.80
N SER A 124 -9.63 -19.82 -6.61
CA SER A 124 -10.43 -21.00 -6.32
C SER A 124 -9.59 -22.24 -6.60
N THR A 125 -9.78 -23.27 -5.79
CA THR A 125 -9.13 -24.57 -5.99
C THR A 125 -10.19 -25.66 -6.09
N THR A 126 -10.14 -26.45 -7.15
CA THR A 126 -10.97 -27.63 -7.37
C THR A 126 -10.12 -28.88 -7.43
N LEU A 127 -10.75 -30.04 -7.23
CA LEU A 127 -10.09 -31.33 -7.41
C LEU A 127 -10.64 -31.96 -8.70
N GLU A 128 -9.81 -32.11 -9.73
CA GLU A 128 -10.16 -32.65 -11.03
C GLU A 128 -9.18 -33.79 -11.40
N ASN A 129 -9.69 -34.95 -11.68
CA ASN A 129 -8.89 -36.13 -12.06
C ASN A 129 -7.70 -36.43 -11.12
N GLY A 130 -7.92 -36.22 -9.80
CA GLY A 130 -6.89 -36.44 -8.78
C GLY A 130 -5.84 -35.34 -8.66
N LYS A 131 -6.00 -34.21 -9.36
CA LYS A 131 -5.13 -33.06 -9.28
C LYS A 131 -5.86 -31.83 -8.74
N PHE A 132 -5.18 -31.02 -7.97
CA PHE A 132 -5.68 -29.71 -7.53
C PHE A 132 -5.52 -28.71 -8.67
N VAL A 133 -6.64 -28.16 -9.14
CA VAL A 133 -6.66 -27.14 -10.19
C VAL A 133 -6.94 -25.80 -9.53
N ARG A 134 -5.96 -24.91 -9.62
CA ARG A 134 -6.06 -23.53 -9.14
C ARG A 134 -6.45 -22.61 -10.30
N SER A 135 -7.51 -21.88 -10.14
CA SER A 135 -7.98 -20.88 -11.11
C SER A 135 -8.47 -19.63 -10.41
N MET A 136 -8.66 -18.54 -11.17
CA MET A 136 -9.32 -17.35 -10.67
C MET A 136 -10.81 -17.42 -10.99
N GLU A 137 -11.66 -17.00 -10.05
CA GLU A 137 -13.11 -16.97 -10.20
C GLU A 137 -13.68 -15.66 -9.63
N ASN A 138 -14.81 -15.22 -10.19
CA ASN A 138 -15.59 -14.16 -9.55
C ASN A 138 -16.28 -14.75 -8.32
N GLN A 139 -15.86 -14.32 -7.14
CA GLN A 139 -16.34 -14.76 -5.84
C GLN A 139 -17.44 -13.82 -5.31
N LYS A 140 -18.02 -14.07 -4.13
CA LYS A 140 -19.17 -13.30 -3.63
C LYS A 140 -18.78 -11.86 -3.25
N SER A 141 -17.85 -11.70 -2.31
CA SER A 141 -17.46 -10.37 -1.85
C SER A 141 -16.14 -10.38 -1.09
N TRP A 142 -15.50 -9.25 -1.08
CA TRP A 142 -14.35 -9.00 -0.21
C TRP A 142 -14.44 -7.59 0.35
N GLN A 143 -14.15 -7.43 1.64
CA GLN A 143 -14.09 -6.11 2.25
C GLN A 143 -12.95 -5.98 3.24
N ARG A 144 -12.52 -4.76 3.41
CA ARG A 144 -11.52 -4.37 4.39
C ARG A 144 -11.91 -3.08 5.10
N LEU A 145 -11.98 -3.14 6.42
CA LEU A 145 -12.01 -1.98 7.29
C LEU A 145 -10.60 -1.72 7.81
N ASN A 146 -10.09 -0.52 7.61
CA ASN A 146 -8.78 -0.09 8.08
C ASN A 146 -8.93 1.13 8.97
N THR A 147 -8.39 1.06 10.19
CA THR A 147 -8.34 2.19 11.12
C THR A 147 -6.90 2.47 11.49
N GLU A 148 -6.52 3.74 11.57
CA GLU A 148 -5.18 4.15 11.96
C GLU A 148 -5.22 5.44 12.76
N VAL A 149 -4.43 5.52 13.79
CA VAL A 149 -4.14 6.74 14.54
C VAL A 149 -2.68 7.07 14.33
N SER A 150 -2.39 8.33 14.03
CA SER A 150 -1.03 8.82 13.85
C SER A 150 -0.78 10.03 14.74
N ILE A 151 0.42 10.13 15.28
CA ILE A 151 0.89 11.26 16.05
C ILE A 151 2.35 11.56 15.69
N SER A 152 2.67 12.84 15.54
CA SER A 152 4.03 13.34 15.36
C SER A 152 4.27 14.44 16.38
N VAL A 153 5.39 14.36 17.07
CA VAL A 153 5.78 15.31 18.12
C VAL A 153 7.17 15.85 17.81
N LYS A 154 7.33 17.17 17.85
CA LYS A 154 8.59 17.89 17.66
C LYS A 154 8.91 18.73 18.88
N PRO A 155 9.33 18.12 20.00
CA PRO A 155 9.48 18.85 21.27
C PRO A 155 10.59 19.89 21.25
N PHE A 156 11.61 19.69 20.43
CA PHE A 156 12.78 20.57 20.32
C PHE A 156 12.98 21.02 18.87
N LYS A 157 11.91 21.49 18.21
CA LYS A 157 11.93 21.93 16.80
C LYS A 157 12.60 20.88 15.89
N ASP A 158 13.74 21.26 15.30
CA ASP A 158 14.44 20.41 14.32
C ASP A 158 15.41 19.40 14.97
N LEU A 159 15.62 19.49 16.29
CA LEU A 159 16.53 18.57 16.99
C LEU A 159 15.94 17.19 17.22
N LEU A 160 14.62 17.09 17.44
CA LEU A 160 13.96 15.82 17.73
C LEU A 160 12.58 15.75 17.09
N THR A 161 12.38 14.72 16.29
CA THR A 161 11.06 14.35 15.75
C THR A 161 10.75 12.92 16.12
N MET A 162 9.61 12.71 16.76
CA MET A 162 9.06 11.41 17.06
C MET A 162 7.74 11.25 16.31
N GLN A 163 7.56 10.12 15.64
CA GLN A 163 6.32 9.81 14.92
C GLN A 163 5.90 8.39 15.31
N PHE A 164 4.62 8.24 15.53
CA PHE A 164 4.00 6.96 15.78
C PHE A 164 2.71 6.86 14.99
N SER A 165 2.50 5.75 14.32
CA SER A 165 1.20 5.35 13.79
C SER A 165 0.89 3.92 14.19
N GLY A 166 -0.38 3.64 14.42
CA GLY A 166 -0.83 2.31 14.75
C GLY A 166 -2.29 2.14 14.40
N GLY A 167 -2.65 0.93 14.03
CA GLY A 167 -4.00 0.68 13.57
C GLY A 167 -4.37 -0.79 13.49
N MET A 168 -5.56 -0.99 12.97
CA MET A 168 -6.15 -2.29 12.76
C MET A 168 -6.64 -2.40 11.31
N ALA A 169 -6.41 -3.54 10.69
CA ALA A 169 -7.06 -3.93 9.43
C ALA A 169 -7.90 -5.17 9.68
N HIS A 170 -9.19 -5.06 9.44
CA HIS A 170 -10.13 -6.18 9.50
C HIS A 170 -10.59 -6.53 8.08
N PHE A 171 -10.53 -7.80 7.75
CA PHE A 171 -10.89 -8.35 6.45
C PHE A 171 -12.05 -9.32 6.62
N ASP A 172 -12.97 -9.29 5.66
CA ASP A 172 -14.04 -10.28 5.49
C ASP A 172 -14.01 -10.71 4.01
N SER A 173 -13.75 -11.99 3.77
CA SER A 173 -13.58 -12.58 2.44
C SER A 173 -14.58 -13.71 2.28
N ARG A 174 -15.50 -13.57 1.31
CA ARG A 174 -16.58 -14.51 1.04
C ARG A 174 -16.46 -15.03 -0.37
N GLY A 175 -16.12 -16.30 -0.46
CA GLY A 175 -16.16 -17.04 -1.70
C GLY A 175 -17.52 -17.71 -1.94
N LEU A 176 -17.60 -18.50 -3.01
CA LEU A 176 -18.77 -19.34 -3.29
C LEU A 176 -18.94 -20.40 -2.21
N ASN A 177 -17.83 -20.97 -1.73
CA ASN A 177 -17.79 -22.11 -0.81
C ASN A 177 -17.02 -21.85 0.50
N TYR A 178 -16.61 -20.61 0.77
CA TYR A 178 -15.89 -20.28 1.99
C TYR A 178 -16.27 -18.90 2.55
N HIS A 179 -15.98 -18.71 3.82
CA HIS A 179 -16.07 -17.42 4.50
C HIS A 179 -14.96 -17.30 5.53
N HIS A 180 -14.07 -16.36 5.33
CA HIS A 180 -12.96 -16.10 6.23
C HIS A 180 -12.97 -14.66 6.73
N THR A 181 -12.67 -14.48 7.98
CA THR A 181 -12.42 -13.17 8.59
C THR A 181 -11.01 -13.15 9.19
N TYR A 182 -10.34 -12.02 9.06
CA TYR A 182 -9.01 -11.86 9.61
C TYR A 182 -8.82 -10.45 10.14
N THR A 183 -8.23 -10.32 11.33
CA THR A 183 -7.90 -9.02 11.93
C THR A 183 -6.41 -8.95 12.23
N ASN A 184 -5.79 -7.88 11.79
CA ASN A 184 -4.38 -7.61 12.00
C ASN A 184 -4.17 -6.25 12.65
N TRP A 185 -3.38 -6.23 13.73
CA TRP A 185 -2.88 -5.01 14.36
C TRP A 185 -1.48 -4.71 13.87
N TYR A 186 -1.22 -3.47 13.49
CA TYR A 186 0.06 -3.01 13.00
C TYR A 186 0.44 -1.67 13.62
N TYR A 187 1.73 -1.39 13.63
CA TYR A 187 2.25 -0.09 14.07
C TYR A 187 3.57 0.24 13.38
N ASN A 188 3.88 1.53 13.37
CA ASN A 188 5.16 2.07 12.93
C ASN A 188 5.55 3.22 13.86
N GLY A 189 6.74 3.14 14.43
CA GLY A 189 7.31 4.19 15.25
C GLY A 189 8.63 4.64 14.66
N THR A 190 8.86 5.95 14.54
CA THR A 190 10.13 6.53 14.10
C THR A 190 10.60 7.59 15.09
N ILE A 191 11.91 7.65 15.28
CA ILE A 191 12.59 8.72 16.00
C ILE A 191 13.72 9.24 15.14
N ASN A 192 13.80 10.56 15.01
CA ASN A 192 14.91 11.26 14.37
C ASN A 192 15.41 12.32 15.33
N ALA A 193 16.68 12.25 15.67
CA ALA A 193 17.33 13.26 16.51
C ALA A 193 18.57 13.78 15.80
N THR A 194 18.76 15.09 15.79
CA THR A 194 19.92 15.74 15.19
C THR A 194 20.49 16.74 16.19
N TYR A 195 21.76 16.58 16.53
CA TYR A 195 22.45 17.51 17.41
C TYR A 195 23.86 17.76 16.90
N LYS A 196 24.16 18.99 16.52
CA LYS A 196 25.43 19.38 15.88
C LYS A 196 25.72 18.49 14.67
N ASP A 197 26.83 17.78 14.70
CA ASP A 197 27.31 16.90 13.64
C ASP A 197 26.72 15.48 13.72
N TRP A 198 25.90 15.18 14.73
CA TRP A 198 25.32 13.88 14.98
C TRP A 198 23.86 13.81 14.54
N SER A 199 23.48 12.70 13.90
CA SER A 199 22.09 12.35 13.68
C SER A 199 21.82 10.90 14.08
N LEU A 200 20.74 10.70 14.80
CA LEU A 200 20.23 9.39 15.21
C LEU A 200 18.90 9.14 14.49
N TYR A 201 18.74 7.94 13.99
CA TYR A 201 17.51 7.44 13.40
C TYR A 201 17.11 6.13 14.02
N GLY A 202 15.86 5.99 14.40
CA GLY A 202 15.27 4.74 14.86
C GLY A 202 13.93 4.48 14.19
N ASN A 203 13.70 3.23 13.79
CA ASN A 203 12.39 2.78 13.30
C ASN A 203 12.05 1.43 13.90
N ILE A 204 10.81 1.31 14.38
CA ILE A 204 10.21 0.04 14.79
C ILE A 204 8.90 -0.14 14.02
N LYS A 205 8.73 -1.29 13.36
CA LYS A 205 7.56 -1.56 12.53
C LYS A 205 7.07 -2.98 12.76
N LYS A 206 5.77 -3.11 13.03
CA LYS A 206 5.00 -4.34 12.87
C LYS A 206 4.19 -4.23 11.58
N GLY A 207 4.47 -5.08 10.60
CA GLY A 207 3.85 -5.05 9.30
C GLY A 207 2.33 -5.31 9.35
N ARG A 208 1.60 -4.67 8.46
CA ARG A 208 0.18 -4.97 8.23
C ARG A 208 0.09 -6.13 7.24
N ASN A 209 -0.34 -7.32 7.72
CA ASN A 209 -0.63 -8.43 6.84
C ASN A 209 -1.82 -8.09 5.92
N ASN A 210 -1.85 -8.71 4.76
CA ASN A 210 -2.98 -8.62 3.83
C ASN A 210 -3.74 -9.96 3.80
N PHE A 211 -5.06 -9.90 3.62
CA PHE A 211 -5.89 -11.08 3.45
C PHE A 211 -6.79 -10.88 2.24
N TYR A 212 -6.69 -11.81 1.28
CA TYR A 212 -7.47 -11.73 0.05
C TYR A 212 -7.82 -13.14 -0.44
N GLY A 213 -9.09 -13.38 -0.73
CA GLY A 213 -9.58 -14.73 -0.99
C GLY A 213 -9.42 -15.61 0.25
N GLU A 214 -8.65 -16.65 0.13
CA GLU A 214 -8.29 -17.58 1.20
C GLU A 214 -6.81 -17.43 1.62
N THR A 215 -6.10 -16.41 1.10
CA THR A 215 -4.67 -16.24 1.33
C THR A 215 -4.37 -15.05 2.22
N MET A 216 -3.61 -15.30 3.27
CA MET A 216 -3.01 -14.29 4.13
C MET A 216 -1.54 -14.10 3.77
N SER A 217 -1.20 -12.93 3.23
CA SER A 217 0.19 -12.53 2.98
C SER A 217 0.76 -11.80 4.17
N ARG A 218 1.87 -12.30 4.69
CA ARG A 218 2.56 -11.72 5.84
C ARG A 218 3.47 -10.58 5.40
N ASN A 219 3.24 -9.41 5.96
CA ASN A 219 4.17 -8.31 5.86
C ASN A 219 5.21 -8.36 6.98
N GLU A 220 6.35 -7.78 6.68
CA GLU A 220 7.53 -7.82 7.51
C GLU A 220 7.42 -6.92 8.74
N ASN A 221 7.92 -7.44 9.86
CA ASN A 221 8.34 -6.61 10.97
C ASN A 221 9.77 -6.15 10.67
N PHE A 222 10.01 -4.85 10.73
CA PHE A 222 11.30 -4.28 10.37
C PHE A 222 11.72 -3.25 11.42
N HIS A 223 12.94 -3.40 11.92
CA HIS A 223 13.50 -2.53 12.93
C HIS A 223 14.86 -2.02 12.45
N VAL A 224 15.08 -0.74 12.60
CA VAL A 224 16.34 -0.09 12.23
C VAL A 224 16.76 0.85 13.33
N ILE A 225 18.04 0.85 13.67
CA ILE A 225 18.66 1.88 14.47
C ILE A 225 19.91 2.33 13.73
N GLY A 226 20.06 3.62 13.49
CA GLY A 226 21.19 4.19 12.78
C GLY A 226 21.68 5.46 13.42
N MET A 227 22.97 5.70 13.26
CA MET A 227 23.63 6.90 13.71
C MET A 227 24.60 7.38 12.63
N ASN A 228 24.62 8.67 12.35
CA ASN A 228 25.57 9.28 11.45
C ASN A 228 26.29 10.43 12.17
N TYR A 229 27.57 10.55 11.87
CA TYR A 229 28.42 11.68 12.23
C TYR A 229 28.88 12.38 10.95
N ARG A 230 28.57 13.67 10.83
CA ARG A 230 28.96 14.48 9.67
C ARG A 230 29.87 15.61 10.10
N HIS A 231 31.11 15.58 9.61
CA HIS A 231 32.05 16.65 9.81
C HIS A 231 32.56 17.19 8.46
N LYS A 232 32.22 18.43 8.14
CA LYS A 232 32.55 19.05 6.83
C LYS A 232 32.08 18.17 5.65
N SER A 233 33.02 17.66 4.89
CA SER A 233 32.78 16.80 3.73
C SER A 233 32.72 15.29 4.05
N LEU A 234 33.07 14.89 5.27
CA LEU A 234 33.09 13.48 5.72
C LEU A 234 31.78 13.16 6.44
N THR A 235 31.18 12.05 6.08
CA THR A 235 30.06 11.42 6.81
C THR A 235 30.42 9.97 7.15
N LEU A 236 30.35 9.64 8.43
CA LEU A 236 30.49 8.30 8.95
C LEU A 236 29.11 7.82 9.40
N GLY A 237 28.71 6.64 8.96
CA GLY A 237 27.42 6.05 9.33
C GLY A 237 27.57 4.65 9.91
N MET A 238 26.74 4.34 10.88
CA MET A 238 26.53 3.02 11.43
C MET A 238 25.04 2.75 11.53
N MET A 239 24.59 1.61 11.04
CA MET A 239 23.19 1.20 11.09
C MET A 239 23.10 -0.27 11.43
N THR A 240 22.12 -0.63 12.26
CA THR A 240 21.76 -2.03 12.50
C THR A 240 20.34 -2.29 12.02
N LEU A 241 20.18 -3.39 11.28
CA LEU A 241 18.91 -3.88 10.77
C LEU A 241 18.42 -5.02 11.64
N ASN A 242 17.14 -4.98 11.97
CA ASN A 242 16.44 -6.00 12.76
C ASN A 242 17.20 -6.44 14.04
N PRO A 243 17.70 -5.51 14.89
CA PRO A 243 18.50 -5.86 16.06
C PRO A 243 17.75 -6.74 17.07
N PHE A 244 16.42 -6.67 17.06
CA PHE A 244 15.55 -7.37 18.00
C PHE A 244 14.98 -8.69 17.44
N THR A 245 15.23 -9.01 16.18
CA THR A 245 14.67 -10.17 15.49
C THR A 245 15.76 -11.20 15.19
N LYS A 246 15.55 -12.46 15.59
CA LYS A 246 16.52 -13.54 15.31
C LYS A 246 16.56 -13.92 13.83
N THR A 247 15.44 -13.87 13.15
CA THR A 247 15.31 -14.23 11.75
C THR A 247 14.19 -13.42 11.14
N TRP A 248 14.46 -12.79 9.99
CA TRP A 248 13.43 -12.14 9.21
C TRP A 248 12.49 -13.19 8.63
N LYS A 249 11.18 -12.94 8.67
CA LYS A 249 10.16 -13.91 8.27
C LYS A 249 9.14 -13.22 7.37
N GLY A 250 8.91 -13.83 6.21
CA GLY A 250 7.81 -13.52 5.30
C GLY A 250 7.07 -14.79 4.91
N GLY A 251 6.18 -14.69 3.94
CA GLY A 251 5.48 -15.81 3.32
C GLY A 251 3.96 -15.72 3.41
N ASP A 252 3.30 -16.72 2.89
CA ASP A 252 1.85 -16.77 2.74
C ASP A 252 1.25 -17.97 3.49
N ASP A 253 0.04 -17.78 4.02
CA ASP A 253 -0.81 -18.84 4.55
C ASP A 253 -2.05 -18.93 3.65
N ASN A 254 -2.24 -20.05 2.94
CA ASN A 254 -3.46 -20.35 2.21
C ASN A 254 -4.35 -21.26 3.06
N TYR A 255 -5.59 -20.82 3.32
CA TYR A 255 -6.57 -21.50 4.15
C TYR A 255 -7.58 -22.32 3.32
N ASN A 256 -7.30 -22.58 2.04
CA ASN A 256 -8.17 -23.38 1.20
C ASN A 256 -8.40 -24.77 1.81
N ALA A 257 -9.65 -25.21 1.82
CA ALA A 257 -10.02 -26.48 2.48
C ALA A 257 -9.47 -27.72 1.76
N LEU A 258 -9.27 -27.66 0.43
CA LEU A 258 -8.78 -28.78 -0.38
C LEU A 258 -7.24 -28.84 -0.39
N ALA A 259 -6.58 -27.69 -0.51
CA ALA A 259 -5.14 -27.60 -0.65
C ALA A 259 -4.55 -26.50 0.25
N PRO A 260 -4.64 -26.67 1.58
CA PRO A 260 -4.05 -25.67 2.50
C PRO A 260 -2.53 -25.67 2.39
N SER A 261 -1.92 -24.49 2.41
CA SER A 261 -0.47 -24.38 2.34
C SER A 261 0.07 -23.30 3.26
N LYS A 262 1.31 -23.46 3.70
CA LYS A 262 2.03 -22.46 4.49
C LYS A 262 3.42 -22.30 3.91
N GLU A 263 3.64 -21.17 3.29
CA GLU A 263 4.97 -20.75 2.85
C GLU A 263 5.64 -19.91 3.93
N ARG A 264 6.92 -20.18 4.19
CA ARG A 264 7.74 -19.41 5.10
C ARG A 264 9.07 -19.09 4.46
N ILE A 265 9.32 -17.81 4.31
CA ILE A 265 10.59 -17.29 3.82
C ILE A 265 11.40 -16.85 5.04
N TYR A 266 12.61 -17.39 5.18
CA TYR A 266 13.53 -17.07 6.27
C TYR A 266 14.80 -16.47 5.68
N ILE A 267 15.13 -15.24 6.08
CA ILE A 267 16.37 -14.60 5.65
C ILE A 267 17.20 -14.28 6.89
N GLY A 268 18.11 -15.18 7.23
CA GLY A 268 18.98 -15.06 8.42
C GLY A 268 19.94 -13.88 8.32
N ASN A 269 20.47 -13.60 7.13
CA ASN A 269 21.48 -12.55 6.91
C ASN A 269 20.95 -11.12 7.09
N LEU A 270 19.64 -10.90 7.09
CA LEU A 270 18.99 -9.60 7.38
C LEU A 270 18.69 -9.38 8.88
N SER A 271 18.99 -10.37 9.72
CA SER A 271 18.79 -10.27 11.16
C SER A 271 20.08 -9.87 11.85
N LYS A 272 20.00 -8.85 12.71
CA LYS A 272 21.16 -8.32 13.45
C LYS A 272 22.32 -7.87 12.54
N MET A 273 22.01 -7.49 11.29
CA MET A 273 23.02 -7.00 10.38
C MET A 273 23.48 -5.61 10.81
N MET A 274 24.79 -5.42 10.85
CA MET A 274 25.40 -4.11 11.04
C MET A 274 25.99 -3.62 9.71
N VAL A 275 25.72 -2.37 9.39
CA VAL A 275 26.22 -1.69 8.19
C VAL A 275 27.03 -0.48 8.63
N PHE A 276 28.25 -0.37 8.15
CA PHE A 276 29.09 0.79 8.31
C PHE A 276 29.23 1.49 6.96
N SER A 277 29.16 2.80 6.96
CA SER A 277 29.29 3.62 5.74
C SER A 277 30.25 4.77 5.97
N VAL A 278 31.06 5.05 4.97
CA VAL A 278 31.93 6.21 4.89
C VAL A 278 31.64 6.93 3.60
N SER A 279 31.30 8.20 3.68
CA SER A 279 31.06 9.03 2.50
C SER A 279 31.90 10.31 2.60
N TYR A 280 32.57 10.67 1.52
CA TYR A 280 33.32 11.92 1.43
C TYR A 280 32.94 12.67 0.18
N ASN A 281 32.48 13.92 0.36
CA ASN A 281 32.10 14.79 -0.75
C ASN A 281 33.31 15.59 -1.24
N PHE A 282 33.81 15.23 -2.41
CA PHE A 282 34.84 15.97 -3.10
C PHE A 282 34.22 17.11 -3.89
N ASN A 283 34.56 18.36 -3.52
CA ASN A 283 34.17 19.55 -4.28
C ASN A 283 35.39 20.06 -5.03
N PHE A 284 35.49 19.77 -6.31
CA PHE A 284 36.52 20.31 -7.19
C PHE A 284 35.92 21.42 -8.08
N GLY A 285 36.64 22.53 -8.21
CA GLY A 285 36.32 23.60 -9.15
C GLY A 285 35.68 24.86 -8.51
N ARG A 286 35.54 25.91 -9.34
CA ARG A 286 34.88 27.16 -8.94
C ARG A 286 33.39 26.91 -8.65
N LYS A 287 32.94 27.39 -7.49
CA LYS A 287 31.50 27.42 -7.19
C LYS A 287 30.84 28.46 -8.10
N PHE A 288 30.21 28.02 -9.15
CA PHE A 288 29.28 28.88 -9.87
C PHE A 288 27.93 28.81 -9.12
N SER A 289 27.43 29.96 -8.68
CA SER A 289 26.03 30.05 -8.32
C SER A 289 25.23 29.87 -9.61
N SER A 290 24.67 28.70 -9.83
CA SER A 290 23.69 28.54 -10.89
C SER A 290 22.50 29.40 -10.51
N VAL A 291 22.23 30.44 -11.32
CA VAL A 291 20.94 31.08 -11.31
C VAL A 291 19.95 30.02 -11.76
N GLU A 292 19.13 29.52 -10.84
CA GLU A 292 18.01 28.65 -11.22
C GLU A 292 17.13 29.47 -12.17
N LYS A 293 17.28 29.23 -13.47
CA LYS A 293 16.28 29.62 -14.42
C LYS A 293 15.04 28.80 -14.07
N ARG A 294 14.10 29.38 -13.32
CA ARG A 294 12.74 28.87 -13.24
C ARG A 294 12.12 29.04 -14.64
N LEU A 295 12.30 28.05 -15.46
CA LEU A 295 11.45 27.84 -16.61
C LEU A 295 10.09 27.42 -16.03
N ASN A 296 9.13 28.33 -16.09
CA ASN A 296 7.72 28.04 -15.81
C ASN A 296 7.15 27.24 -16.99
N ASN A 297 7.72 26.07 -17.26
CA ASN A 297 7.11 25.09 -18.15
C ASN A 297 6.16 24.25 -17.29
N GLU A 298 4.92 24.66 -17.21
CA GLU A 298 3.83 23.85 -16.66
C GLU A 298 3.37 22.74 -17.63
N ASP A 299 4.18 22.38 -18.61
CA ASP A 299 3.92 21.20 -19.46
C ASP A 299 4.17 19.94 -18.63
N LYS A 300 3.12 19.49 -17.96
CA LYS A 300 3.08 18.24 -17.21
C LYS A 300 2.75 17.03 -18.07
N ASP A 301 2.64 17.23 -19.37
CA ASP A 301 2.38 16.14 -20.31
C ASP A 301 3.73 15.61 -20.82
N SER A 302 4.16 14.49 -20.27
CA SER A 302 5.39 13.83 -20.69
C SER A 302 5.31 13.22 -22.10
N GLY A 303 4.12 13.22 -22.73
CA GLY A 303 3.88 12.60 -24.04
C GLY A 303 4.17 11.09 -24.10
N VAL A 304 4.47 10.47 -22.97
CA VAL A 304 4.72 9.04 -22.86
C VAL A 304 3.53 8.41 -22.12
N LEU A 305 2.83 7.51 -22.80
CA LEU A 305 1.84 6.64 -22.17
C LEU A 305 2.54 5.84 -21.08
N ASP A 306 2.19 6.09 -19.83
CA ASP A 306 2.65 5.32 -18.69
C ASP A 306 2.05 3.91 -18.83
N ALA A 307 2.89 2.96 -19.25
CA ALA A 307 2.55 1.54 -19.22
C ALA A 307 2.49 1.13 -17.76
N GLY A 308 1.28 1.15 -17.21
CA GLY A 308 1.00 0.86 -15.82
C GLY A 308 1.65 -0.43 -15.34
N LYS A 309 2.36 -0.33 -14.25
CA LYS A 309 2.74 -1.45 -13.38
C LYS A 309 1.58 -1.78 -12.44
#